data_03365df7d5bf71810be583afee8b09f9
#
_entry.id   03365df7d5bf71810be583afee8b09f9
#
_cell.length_a   1.000
_cell.length_b   1.000
_cell.length_c   1.000
_cell.angle_alpha   90.00
_cell.angle_beta   90.00
_cell.angle_gamma   90.00
#
_symmetry.space_group_name_H-M   'P 1'
#
loop_
_entity.id
_entity.type
_entity.pdbx_description
1 polymer ?
#
loop_
_entity_poly.entity_id
_entity_poly.type
_entity_poly.pdbx_seq_one_letter_code
_entity_poly.pdbx_strand_id
1 'polypeptide(L)'
;MCTSVIVGEKATADGSFLVARSADSSALKAQHFVIHPAQDYPEGAMYRTKDHQGATAFEYPMPAHAMRYTTAPNWQTQLHGAVGFNEAGLGITGTESIFARDDALAIDPYNKATGITEDDILDVLLPRCRTAKEACALLGRIIEEQGAGEGFGVGFVDATDVWYLETGTGHQWIAHRTPADKYMATGNQGRLREYDPTRADMMGSPTVMDFAKANGFWKPEDGAFDFAKAYTRDDSRDRVYNDPRVWVMQKMLNPSIEQPVDDGRNFDVYLTPEKPITVNDLKAIMRNHFDGSEHDPYQFGLNGDEPWRPVSVFRTYESHVMQVRPWLPMAIGCTIYLAWGMADLSCYVPFYQGLERVPEHYGVGSAHADRRSVYWKFRKLQTLVMTDYAGLAPMVKKAFADFEALTATRQAAMEDEYVELLKTDADQAQALLNDFNLRILAEAEELAERLLDDCFTKRTSDIQDQIYFRNRQNKD
;
A
#
# COMPACT_ATOMS: atom_id res chain seq x y z
N MET A 1 -3.56 8.64 -3.76
CA MET A 1 -4.84 7.93 -4.00
C MET A 1 -4.56 6.46 -4.19
N CYS A 2 -5.03 5.61 -3.32
CA CYS A 2 -4.50 4.26 -3.09
C CYS A 2 -5.60 3.21 -3.12
N THR A 3 -5.23 1.94 -3.03
CA THR A 3 -6.14 0.78 -2.99
C THR A 3 -5.53 -0.22 -2.03
N SER A 4 -6.32 -0.75 -1.09
CA SER A 4 -5.83 -1.70 -0.10
C SER A 4 -6.73 -2.91 0.08
N VAL A 5 -6.11 -4.03 0.46
CA VAL A 5 -6.78 -5.24 0.95
C VAL A 5 -6.14 -5.64 2.26
N ILE A 6 -6.97 -5.87 3.28
CA ILE A 6 -6.56 -6.19 4.64
C ILE A 6 -7.18 -7.53 5.01
N VAL A 7 -6.38 -8.47 5.52
CA VAL A 7 -6.79 -9.89 5.64
C VAL A 7 -6.45 -10.42 7.03
N GLY A 8 -7.44 -10.99 7.71
CA GLY A 8 -7.26 -11.72 8.97
C GLY A 8 -6.62 -13.11 8.76
N GLU A 9 -5.95 -13.62 9.78
CA GLU A 9 -5.10 -14.81 9.70
C GLU A 9 -5.84 -16.11 9.31
N LYS A 10 -7.11 -16.23 9.66
CA LYS A 10 -7.92 -17.41 9.29
C LYS A 10 -8.50 -17.35 7.89
N ALA A 11 -8.43 -16.17 7.26
CA ALA A 11 -8.81 -15.98 5.86
C ALA A 11 -7.65 -16.27 4.90
N THR A 12 -6.42 -16.48 5.41
CA THR A 12 -5.22 -16.76 4.61
C THR A 12 -4.94 -18.25 4.50
N ALA A 13 -4.16 -18.64 3.48
CA ALA A 13 -3.87 -20.04 3.18
C ALA A 13 -2.89 -20.67 4.17
N ASP A 14 -2.05 -19.87 4.81
CA ASP A 14 -0.97 -20.33 5.70
C ASP A 14 -1.13 -19.87 7.15
N GLY A 15 -2.16 -19.08 7.47
CA GLY A 15 -2.38 -18.52 8.80
C GLY A 15 -1.57 -17.25 9.07
N SER A 16 -0.91 -16.68 8.07
CA SER A 16 -0.25 -15.39 8.19
C SER A 16 -1.26 -14.22 8.16
N PHE A 17 -0.87 -13.07 8.68
CA PHE A 17 -1.60 -11.84 8.45
C PHE A 17 -1.10 -11.18 7.17
N LEU A 18 -2.03 -10.70 6.32
CA LEU A 18 -1.68 -10.08 5.06
C LEU A 18 -2.30 -8.69 4.93
N VAL A 19 -1.52 -7.74 4.41
CA VAL A 19 -2.00 -6.42 4.02
C VAL A 19 -1.36 -6.05 2.68
N ALA A 20 -2.19 -5.68 1.69
CA ALA A 20 -1.69 -5.23 0.39
C ALA A 20 -2.15 -3.80 0.11
N ARG A 21 -1.30 -3.03 -0.56
CA ARG A 21 -1.63 -1.67 -0.99
C ARG A 21 -0.92 -1.29 -2.28
N SER A 22 -1.58 -0.45 -3.10
CA SER A 22 -0.95 0.35 -4.14
C SER A 22 -0.97 1.83 -3.75
N ALA A 23 0.17 2.50 -3.88
CA ALA A 23 0.32 3.92 -3.63
C ALA A 23 0.36 4.69 -4.95
N ASP A 24 -0.69 5.51 -5.19
CA ASP A 24 -0.92 6.15 -6.48
C ASP A 24 -0.95 7.67 -6.34
N SER A 25 0.02 8.34 -6.94
CA SER A 25 0.05 9.81 -6.97
C SER A 25 0.63 10.29 -8.31
N SER A 26 1.94 10.40 -8.42
CA SER A 26 2.64 10.82 -9.62
C SER A 26 3.66 9.77 -10.04
N ALA A 27 3.71 9.45 -11.33
CA ALA A 27 4.73 8.59 -11.92
C ALA A 27 6.15 9.18 -11.82
N LEU A 28 6.29 10.41 -11.38
CA LEU A 28 7.57 11.09 -11.14
C LEU A 28 8.00 11.04 -9.65
N LYS A 29 7.22 10.41 -8.78
CA LYS A 29 7.57 10.19 -7.37
C LYS A 29 8.49 8.97 -7.25
N ALA A 30 9.78 9.14 -7.50
CA ALA A 30 10.75 8.07 -7.32
C ALA A 30 10.75 7.60 -5.86
N GLN A 31 10.47 6.32 -5.66
CA GLN A 31 10.40 5.71 -4.35
C GLN A 31 11.79 5.21 -3.94
N HIS A 32 12.13 5.43 -2.67
CA HIS A 32 13.33 4.92 -2.04
C HIS A 32 12.98 3.76 -1.10
N PHE A 33 13.98 3.07 -0.60
CA PHE A 33 13.85 2.16 0.54
C PHE A 33 14.93 2.52 1.56
N VAL A 34 14.51 2.77 2.81
CA VAL A 34 15.37 3.26 3.88
C VAL A 34 15.28 2.37 5.10
N ILE A 35 16.44 2.06 5.68
CA ILE A 35 16.56 1.40 6.98
C ILE A 35 16.98 2.48 7.98
N HIS A 36 16.13 2.72 8.96
CA HIS A 36 16.37 3.65 10.07
C HIS A 36 16.96 2.86 11.24
N PRO A 37 18.19 3.13 11.68
CA PRO A 37 18.79 2.43 12.81
C PRO A 37 18.06 2.77 14.12
N ALA A 38 18.14 1.87 15.11
CA ALA A 38 17.73 2.20 16.46
C ALA A 38 18.60 3.37 16.98
N GLN A 39 17.99 4.29 17.71
CA GLN A 39 18.65 5.50 18.18
C GLN A 39 18.08 5.99 19.53
N ASP A 40 18.98 6.42 20.42
CA ASP A 40 18.59 7.10 21.65
C ASP A 40 18.48 8.61 21.41
N TYR A 41 17.46 9.21 21.99
CA TYR A 41 17.20 10.64 21.91
C TYR A 41 17.29 11.31 23.28
N PRO A 42 17.85 12.52 23.38
CA PRO A 42 17.85 13.28 24.61
C PRO A 42 16.43 13.71 25.01
N GLU A 43 16.23 13.97 26.30
CA GLU A 43 14.97 14.53 26.80
C GLU A 43 14.58 15.81 26.05
N GLY A 44 13.32 15.91 25.66
CA GLY A 44 12.79 17.05 24.91
C GLY A 44 13.08 17.02 23.41
N ALA A 45 13.70 15.97 22.88
CA ALA A 45 13.84 15.80 21.43
C ALA A 45 12.46 15.70 20.75
N MET A 46 12.31 16.37 19.61
CA MET A 46 11.05 16.42 18.86
C MET A 46 11.23 15.86 17.46
N TYR A 47 10.29 15.02 17.05
CA TYR A 47 10.01 14.81 15.62
C TYR A 47 9.42 16.09 15.05
N ARG A 48 9.82 16.44 13.85
CA ARG A 48 9.24 17.56 13.11
C ARG A 48 9.07 17.16 11.65
N THR A 49 7.90 17.42 11.10
CA THR A 49 7.71 17.29 9.65
C THR A 49 8.78 18.11 8.95
N LYS A 50 9.50 17.47 8.03
CA LYS A 50 10.50 18.18 7.22
C LYS A 50 9.79 19.19 6.34
N ASP A 51 10.33 20.41 6.29
CA ASP A 51 9.79 21.47 5.45
C ASP A 51 9.83 21.05 3.98
N HIS A 52 8.65 20.93 3.40
CA HIS A 52 8.45 20.70 1.98
C HIS A 52 7.12 21.31 1.55
N GLN A 53 6.96 21.56 0.29
CA GLN A 53 5.78 22.26 -0.24
C GLN A 53 4.48 21.50 0.07
N GLY A 54 3.62 22.10 0.90
CA GLY A 54 2.29 21.62 1.23
C GLY A 54 2.19 20.72 2.45
N ALA A 55 3.28 20.49 3.20
CA ALA A 55 3.21 19.80 4.48
C ALA A 55 2.70 20.70 5.60
N THR A 56 2.14 20.07 6.63
CA THR A 56 1.85 20.73 7.90
C THR A 56 3.13 20.89 8.72
N ALA A 57 3.14 21.82 9.66
CA ALA A 57 4.23 21.96 10.63
C ALA A 57 3.98 21.09 11.87
N PHE A 58 3.75 19.79 11.66
CA PHE A 58 3.47 18.84 12.72
C PHE A 58 4.73 18.54 13.54
N GLU A 59 4.58 18.49 14.86
CA GLU A 59 5.63 18.13 15.81
C GLU A 59 5.12 17.10 16.83
N TYR A 60 5.97 16.13 17.18
CA TYR A 60 5.65 15.15 18.22
C TYR A 60 6.90 14.76 19.02
N PRO A 61 6.82 14.54 20.35
CA PRO A 61 7.99 14.13 21.13
C PRO A 61 8.62 12.84 20.60
N MET A 62 9.95 12.81 20.48
CA MET A 62 10.67 11.57 20.18
C MET A 62 10.64 10.62 21.39
N PRO A 63 10.61 9.29 21.18
CA PRO A 63 10.81 8.35 22.30
C PRO A 63 12.25 8.43 22.80
N ALA A 64 12.49 8.15 24.07
CA ALA A 64 13.85 8.10 24.63
C ALA A 64 14.73 7.10 23.86
N HIS A 65 14.15 5.97 23.45
CA HIS A 65 14.75 4.98 22.56
C HIS A 65 13.83 4.76 21.37
N ALA A 66 14.30 5.09 20.18
CA ALA A 66 13.64 4.78 18.92
C ALA A 66 14.07 3.40 18.42
N MET A 67 13.11 2.53 18.19
CA MET A 67 13.35 1.22 17.59
C MET A 67 13.86 1.36 16.16
N ARG A 68 14.65 0.39 15.72
CA ARG A 68 15.00 0.24 14.31
C ARG A 68 13.73 -0.03 13.48
N TYR A 69 13.61 0.62 12.32
CA TYR A 69 12.47 0.42 11.41
C TYR A 69 12.88 0.64 9.96
N THR A 70 12.01 0.22 9.04
CA THR A 70 12.17 0.44 7.59
C THR A 70 11.03 1.30 7.08
N THR A 71 11.27 2.04 6.00
CA THR A 71 10.23 2.76 5.25
C THR A 71 10.56 2.77 3.75
N ALA A 72 9.53 2.95 2.92
CA ALA A 72 9.67 3.18 1.50
C ALA A 72 9.21 4.60 1.13
N PRO A 73 9.98 5.66 1.47
CA PRO A 73 9.59 7.04 1.27
C PRO A 73 9.75 7.49 -0.18
N ASN A 74 9.02 8.53 -0.58
CA ASN A 74 9.26 9.19 -1.85
C ASN A 74 10.51 10.09 -1.81
N TRP A 75 11.09 10.35 -2.98
CA TRP A 75 12.33 11.11 -3.09
C TRP A 75 12.24 12.55 -2.57
N GLN A 76 11.06 13.15 -2.68
CA GLN A 76 10.89 14.59 -2.49
C GLN A 76 11.09 15.00 -1.04
N THR A 77 10.56 14.22 -0.13
CA THR A 77 10.50 14.59 1.29
C THR A 77 11.33 13.68 2.17
N GLN A 78 11.70 12.49 1.70
CA GLN A 78 12.14 11.37 2.56
C GLN A 78 11.12 11.03 3.66
N LEU A 79 9.90 11.55 3.49
CA LEU A 79 8.71 11.32 4.30
C LEU A 79 7.72 10.47 3.51
N HIS A 80 6.51 10.30 4.04
CA HIS A 80 5.50 9.46 3.44
C HIS A 80 6.03 8.05 3.21
N GLY A 81 6.36 7.42 4.31
CA GLY A 81 7.03 6.13 4.31
C GLY A 81 6.28 4.99 3.64
N ALA A 82 5.11 5.21 3.07
CA ALA A 82 4.18 4.31 2.38
C ALA A 82 3.99 2.94 3.07
N VAL A 83 5.07 2.24 3.42
CA VAL A 83 5.09 0.93 4.07
C VAL A 83 6.36 0.77 4.90
N GLY A 84 6.28 0.04 6.02
CA GLY A 84 7.45 -0.30 6.83
C GLY A 84 7.14 -1.27 7.96
N PHE A 85 8.20 -1.91 8.46
CA PHE A 85 8.19 -2.70 9.70
C PHE A 85 9.20 -2.14 10.69
N ASN A 86 8.93 -2.25 11.98
CA ASN A 86 9.93 -2.04 13.02
C ASN A 86 10.48 -3.36 13.57
N GLU A 87 11.50 -3.27 14.43
CA GLU A 87 12.15 -4.44 15.04
C GLU A 87 11.25 -5.22 16.00
N ALA A 88 10.13 -4.65 16.46
CA ALA A 88 9.13 -5.36 17.24
C ALA A 88 8.13 -6.14 16.38
N GLY A 89 8.21 -6.06 15.04
CA GLY A 89 7.32 -6.74 14.09
C GLY A 89 6.02 -5.99 13.82
N LEU A 90 5.88 -4.76 14.30
CA LEU A 90 4.80 -3.87 13.89
C LEU A 90 5.04 -3.42 12.45
N GLY A 91 4.06 -3.66 11.59
CA GLY A 91 3.98 -3.15 10.23
C GLY A 91 2.92 -2.08 10.09
N ILE A 92 3.21 -1.04 9.32
CA ILE A 92 2.26 0.03 8.98
C ILE A 92 2.25 0.21 7.47
N THR A 93 1.06 0.35 6.90
CA THR A 93 0.83 0.79 5.54
C THR A 93 -0.08 2.01 5.56
N GLY A 94 0.28 3.06 4.92
CA GLY A 94 -0.49 4.30 4.89
C GLY A 94 -0.17 5.10 3.62
N THR A 95 -1.11 5.80 3.10
CA THR A 95 -2.51 5.97 3.51
C THR A 95 -3.43 5.88 2.30
N GLU A 96 -4.70 5.55 2.51
CA GLU A 96 -5.73 5.87 1.52
C GLU A 96 -6.23 7.28 1.81
N SER A 97 -6.22 8.18 0.80
CA SER A 97 -6.90 9.47 0.96
C SER A 97 -8.41 9.22 1.06
N ILE A 98 -9.03 9.60 2.17
CA ILE A 98 -10.46 9.52 2.42
C ILE A 98 -11.04 10.92 2.36
N PHE A 99 -12.23 11.05 1.78
CA PHE A 99 -12.92 12.33 1.66
C PHE A 99 -14.10 12.39 2.61
N ALA A 100 -14.01 13.30 3.57
CA ALA A 100 -15.14 13.60 4.45
C ALA A 100 -16.19 14.46 3.74
N ARG A 101 -17.39 14.49 4.31
CA ARG A 101 -18.45 15.38 3.84
C ARG A 101 -18.14 16.83 4.20
N ASP A 102 -18.48 17.75 3.29
CA ASP A 102 -18.11 19.16 3.41
C ASP A 102 -18.76 19.86 4.62
N ASP A 103 -20.00 19.51 4.96
CA ASP A 103 -20.72 20.10 6.10
C ASP A 103 -20.15 19.65 7.45
N ALA A 104 -19.57 18.43 7.54
CA ALA A 104 -18.86 18.01 8.74
C ALA A 104 -17.51 18.74 8.86
N LEU A 105 -16.78 18.91 7.75
CA LEU A 105 -15.54 19.68 7.72
C LEU A 105 -15.74 21.19 7.95
N ALA A 106 -16.92 21.73 7.68
CA ALA A 106 -17.25 23.11 8.04
C ALA A 106 -17.30 23.34 9.55
N ILE A 107 -17.56 22.28 10.35
CA ILE A 107 -17.65 22.33 11.80
C ILE A 107 -16.34 21.89 12.46
N ASP A 108 -15.74 20.82 11.97
CA ASP A 108 -14.47 20.27 12.46
C ASP A 108 -13.49 20.08 11.28
N PRO A 109 -12.83 21.17 10.84
CA PRO A 109 -11.95 21.16 9.68
C PRO A 109 -10.64 20.40 9.96
N TYR A 110 -10.01 19.89 8.91
CA TYR A 110 -8.63 19.41 8.98
C TYR A 110 -7.69 20.52 9.44
N ASN A 111 -6.80 20.19 10.39
CA ASN A 111 -5.76 21.08 10.86
C ASN A 111 -4.59 21.13 9.86
N LYS A 112 -4.74 21.90 8.81
CA LYS A 112 -3.72 22.04 7.74
C LYS A 112 -2.46 22.78 8.18
N ALA A 113 -2.45 23.35 9.38
CA ALA A 113 -1.27 24.07 9.89
C ALA A 113 -0.31 23.14 10.65
N THR A 114 -0.83 22.33 11.54
CA THR A 114 -0.03 21.50 12.47
C THR A 114 -0.59 20.11 12.70
N GLY A 115 -1.61 19.68 11.97
CA GLY A 115 -2.19 18.34 12.10
C GLY A 115 -1.28 17.27 11.49
N ILE A 116 -1.41 16.04 11.99
CA ILE A 116 -0.68 14.89 11.44
C ILE A 116 -1.18 14.55 10.04
N THR A 117 -0.26 14.23 9.13
CA THR A 117 -0.55 13.84 7.75
C THR A 117 0.03 12.48 7.41
N GLU A 118 -0.27 11.98 6.21
CA GLU A 118 0.32 10.75 5.67
C GLU A 118 1.86 10.78 5.69
N ASP A 119 2.45 11.96 5.56
CA ASP A 119 3.91 12.14 5.54
C ASP A 119 4.59 11.77 6.87
N ASP A 120 3.85 11.85 8.00
CA ASP A 120 4.41 11.75 9.35
C ASP A 120 4.17 10.38 10.01
N ILE A 121 3.08 9.71 9.63
CA ILE A 121 2.51 8.59 10.40
C ILE A 121 3.53 7.49 10.68
N LEU A 122 4.27 7.01 9.67
CA LEU A 122 5.20 5.90 9.85
C LEU A 122 6.40 6.31 10.73
N ASP A 123 6.99 7.48 10.46
CA ASP A 123 8.15 7.97 11.20
C ASP A 123 7.82 8.38 12.65
N VAL A 124 6.54 8.62 12.95
CA VAL A 124 6.06 8.87 14.31
C VAL A 124 5.75 7.55 15.05
N LEU A 125 5.13 6.58 14.41
CA LEU A 125 4.60 5.39 15.08
C LEU A 125 5.60 4.23 15.14
N LEU A 126 6.29 3.92 14.03
CA LEU A 126 7.22 2.77 13.96
C LEU A 126 8.36 2.83 14.99
N PRO A 127 8.98 4.00 15.28
CA PRO A 127 10.06 4.03 16.25
C PRO A 127 9.64 3.79 17.70
N ARG A 128 8.33 3.77 18.03
CA ARG A 128 7.86 3.75 19.42
C ARG A 128 6.83 2.71 19.78
N CYS A 129 5.96 2.32 18.82
CA CYS A 129 4.89 1.35 19.07
C CYS A 129 5.36 -0.08 18.82
N ARG A 130 4.89 -1.02 19.61
CA ARG A 130 5.28 -2.42 19.51
C ARG A 130 4.20 -3.30 18.90
N THR A 131 2.94 -2.86 18.93
CA THR A 131 1.80 -3.62 18.43
C THR A 131 0.91 -2.77 17.52
N ALA A 132 0.16 -3.43 16.64
CA ALA A 132 -0.81 -2.81 15.75
C ALA A 132 -1.87 -2.02 16.53
N LYS A 133 -2.36 -2.60 17.63
CA LYS A 133 -3.34 -1.95 18.51
C LYS A 133 -2.77 -0.69 19.19
N GLU A 134 -1.53 -0.75 19.67
CA GLU A 134 -0.85 0.39 20.30
C GLU A 134 -0.66 1.54 19.31
N ALA A 135 -0.19 1.23 18.09
CA ALA A 135 0.04 2.23 17.04
C ALA A 135 -1.29 2.89 16.60
N CYS A 136 -2.32 2.09 16.40
CA CYS A 136 -3.66 2.57 16.08
C CYS A 136 -4.21 3.50 17.18
N ALA A 137 -4.11 3.10 18.46
CA ALA A 137 -4.55 3.91 19.58
C ALA A 137 -3.73 5.20 19.75
N LEU A 138 -2.43 5.16 19.45
CA LEU A 138 -1.58 6.36 19.50
C LEU A 138 -1.94 7.34 18.41
N LEU A 139 -2.13 6.86 17.16
CA LEU A 139 -2.55 7.72 16.06
C LEU A 139 -3.89 8.39 16.39
N GLY A 140 -4.85 7.64 16.93
CA GLY A 140 -6.13 8.18 17.35
C GLY A 140 -6.00 9.31 18.38
N ARG A 141 -5.16 9.14 19.40
CA ARG A 141 -4.89 10.21 20.39
C ARG A 141 -4.23 11.44 19.76
N ILE A 142 -3.30 11.26 18.83
CA ILE A 142 -2.68 12.38 18.12
C ILE A 142 -3.72 13.15 17.30
N ILE A 143 -4.64 12.44 16.64
CA ILE A 143 -5.76 13.08 15.92
C ILE A 143 -6.66 13.86 16.89
N GLU A 144 -6.98 13.30 18.05
CA GLU A 144 -7.80 13.99 19.06
C GLU A 144 -7.12 15.23 19.64
N GLU A 145 -5.81 15.21 19.85
CA GLU A 145 -5.05 16.25 20.51
C GLU A 145 -4.59 17.36 19.54
N GLN A 146 -4.19 17.01 18.33
CA GLN A 146 -3.55 17.92 17.38
C GLN A 146 -4.33 18.06 16.06
N GLY A 147 -5.27 17.17 15.80
CA GLY A 147 -6.04 17.10 14.57
C GLY A 147 -5.33 16.33 13.46
N ALA A 148 -6.12 15.79 12.53
CA ALA A 148 -5.64 15.32 11.25
C ALA A 148 -5.46 16.50 10.29
N GLY A 149 -4.36 16.52 9.53
CA GLY A 149 -4.10 17.54 8.51
C GLY A 149 -4.88 17.31 7.22
N GLU A 150 -5.34 16.07 7.03
CA GLU A 150 -6.11 15.60 5.87
C GLU A 150 -6.93 14.36 6.23
N GLY A 151 -7.77 13.89 5.32
CA GLY A 151 -8.52 12.65 5.49
C GLY A 151 -7.74 11.45 5.00
N PHE A 152 -7.60 10.41 5.86
CA PHE A 152 -6.84 9.21 5.55
C PHE A 152 -7.37 7.94 6.21
N GLY A 153 -7.01 6.78 5.60
CA GLY A 153 -7.10 5.46 6.18
C GLY A 153 -5.72 4.83 6.35
N VAL A 154 -5.49 4.08 7.42
CA VAL A 154 -4.20 3.48 7.76
C VAL A 154 -4.36 2.05 8.24
N GLY A 155 -3.57 1.13 7.68
CA GLY A 155 -3.50 -0.27 8.11
C GLY A 155 -2.30 -0.53 9.04
N PHE A 156 -2.55 -1.32 10.09
CA PHE A 156 -1.56 -1.74 11.07
C PHE A 156 -1.59 -3.26 11.18
N VAL A 157 -0.45 -3.91 11.22
CA VAL A 157 -0.33 -5.37 11.31
C VAL A 157 0.79 -5.77 12.26
N ASP A 158 0.55 -6.77 13.07
CA ASP A 158 1.57 -7.44 13.88
C ASP A 158 1.34 -8.96 13.92
N ALA A 159 2.04 -9.65 14.81
CA ALA A 159 1.93 -11.11 14.98
C ALA A 159 0.60 -11.57 15.61
N THR A 160 -0.28 -10.66 15.99
CA THR A 160 -1.52 -10.97 16.74
C THR A 160 -2.77 -10.40 16.11
N ASP A 161 -2.67 -9.23 15.46
CA ASP A 161 -3.82 -8.47 15.00
C ASP A 161 -3.54 -7.71 13.70
N VAL A 162 -4.62 -7.41 12.98
CA VAL A 162 -4.64 -6.40 11.91
C VAL A 162 -5.71 -5.36 12.26
N TRP A 163 -5.32 -4.10 12.28
CA TRP A 163 -6.20 -2.96 12.53
C TRP A 163 -6.26 -2.03 11.33
N TYR A 164 -7.40 -1.40 11.14
CA TYR A 164 -7.57 -0.35 10.13
C TYR A 164 -8.30 0.84 10.75
N LEU A 165 -7.72 2.04 10.60
CA LEU A 165 -8.24 3.30 11.12
C LEU A 165 -8.70 4.18 9.94
N GLU A 166 -9.84 4.85 10.10
CA GLU A 166 -10.34 5.88 9.18
C GLU A 166 -10.65 7.19 9.92
N THR A 167 -10.25 8.31 9.32
CA THR A 167 -10.64 9.65 9.78
C THR A 167 -12.00 10.03 9.22
N GLY A 168 -12.81 10.72 10.03
CA GLY A 168 -14.08 11.33 9.63
C GLY A 168 -13.98 12.84 9.40
N THR A 169 -13.25 13.54 10.28
CA THR A 169 -13.02 14.99 10.24
C THR A 169 -11.65 15.31 10.81
N GLY A 170 -11.41 16.56 11.19
CA GLY A 170 -10.16 16.97 11.84
C GLY A 170 -9.85 16.20 13.13
N HIS A 171 -10.87 15.85 13.94
CA HIS A 171 -10.67 15.19 15.22
C HIS A 171 -11.54 13.92 15.41
N GLN A 172 -12.39 13.56 14.42
CA GLN A 172 -13.24 12.38 14.53
C GLN A 172 -12.65 11.23 13.71
N TRP A 173 -12.56 10.04 14.32
CA TRP A 173 -12.01 8.83 13.73
C TRP A 173 -12.62 7.59 14.34
N ILE A 174 -12.57 6.47 13.62
CA ILE A 174 -12.78 5.13 14.16
C ILE A 174 -11.73 4.16 13.64
N ALA A 175 -11.59 3.03 14.32
CA ALA A 175 -10.76 1.92 13.87
C ALA A 175 -11.39 0.58 14.23
N HIS A 176 -11.18 -0.40 13.37
CA HIS A 176 -11.60 -1.78 13.61
C HIS A 176 -10.41 -2.73 13.57
N ARG A 177 -10.44 -3.73 14.43
CA ARG A 177 -9.68 -4.96 14.24
C ARG A 177 -10.36 -5.77 13.15
N THR A 178 -9.61 -6.16 12.12
CA THR A 178 -10.14 -7.02 11.05
C THR A 178 -10.51 -8.38 11.63
N PRO A 179 -11.74 -8.90 11.40
CA PRO A 179 -12.09 -10.24 11.85
C PRO A 179 -11.16 -11.31 11.29
N ALA A 180 -10.81 -12.28 12.10
CA ALA A 180 -9.81 -13.30 11.79
C ALA A 180 -10.06 -14.06 10.48
N ASP A 181 -11.33 -14.38 10.19
CA ASP A 181 -11.78 -15.19 9.05
C ASP A 181 -12.26 -14.35 7.86
N LYS A 182 -11.96 -13.03 7.86
CA LYS A 182 -12.46 -12.10 6.85
C LYS A 182 -11.34 -11.23 6.26
N TYR A 183 -11.69 -10.59 5.15
CA TYR A 183 -10.91 -9.53 4.55
C TYR A 183 -11.74 -8.28 4.34
N MET A 184 -11.07 -7.15 4.20
CA MET A 184 -11.63 -5.87 3.79
C MET A 184 -10.91 -5.37 2.53
N ALA A 185 -11.67 -4.86 1.57
CA ALA A 185 -11.14 -4.19 0.38
C ALA A 185 -11.58 -2.72 0.38
N THR A 186 -10.66 -1.80 0.11
CA THR A 186 -10.94 -0.37 0.12
C THR A 186 -10.23 0.40 -1.00
N GLY A 187 -10.84 1.52 -1.39
CA GLY A 187 -10.29 2.54 -2.26
C GLY A 187 -10.14 3.86 -1.52
N ASN A 188 -10.44 4.97 -2.19
CA ASN A 188 -10.36 6.31 -1.61
C ASN A 188 -11.72 6.78 -1.09
N GLN A 189 -12.34 5.97 -0.26
CA GLN A 189 -13.63 6.23 0.38
C GLN A 189 -13.64 5.63 1.78
N GLY A 190 -14.37 6.22 2.72
CA GLY A 190 -14.58 5.62 4.02
C GLY A 190 -15.43 4.35 3.90
N ARG A 191 -14.97 3.28 4.51
CA ARG A 191 -15.59 1.96 4.44
C ARG A 191 -16.15 1.50 5.79
N LEU A 192 -15.51 1.91 6.90
CA LEU A 192 -15.91 1.49 8.24
C LEU A 192 -17.30 2.05 8.59
N ARG A 193 -18.17 1.20 9.11
CA ARG A 193 -19.56 1.55 9.36
C ARG A 193 -19.94 1.49 10.84
N GLU A 194 -20.00 0.28 11.37
CA GLU A 194 -20.40 0.07 12.75
C GLU A 194 -19.36 0.66 13.72
N TYR A 195 -19.81 1.28 14.78
CA TYR A 195 -18.96 1.64 15.90
C TYR A 195 -19.73 1.45 17.22
N ASP A 196 -19.16 0.64 18.09
CA ASP A 196 -19.63 0.41 19.45
C ASP A 196 -18.43 0.57 20.41
N PRO A 197 -18.42 1.63 21.25
CA PRO A 197 -17.32 1.91 22.17
C PRO A 197 -17.15 0.84 23.26
N THR A 198 -18.10 -0.08 23.42
CA THR A 198 -18.00 -1.19 24.40
C THR A 198 -17.28 -2.41 23.85
N ARG A 199 -17.04 -2.48 22.56
CA ARG A 199 -16.35 -3.59 21.90
C ARG A 199 -14.85 -3.42 21.92
N ALA A 200 -14.14 -4.49 22.27
CA ALA A 200 -12.67 -4.48 22.35
C ALA A 200 -11.96 -4.51 20.98
N ASP A 201 -12.68 -4.84 19.91
CA ASP A 201 -12.24 -4.88 18.52
C ASP A 201 -12.57 -3.59 17.75
N MET A 202 -13.03 -2.55 18.45
CA MET A 202 -13.28 -1.23 17.91
C MET A 202 -12.63 -0.15 18.77
N MET A 203 -12.20 0.93 18.14
CA MET A 203 -11.71 2.16 18.78
C MET A 203 -12.27 3.36 18.02
N GLY A 204 -12.33 4.51 18.67
CA GLY A 204 -12.76 5.76 18.02
C GLY A 204 -12.64 6.94 18.97
N SER A 205 -12.69 8.14 18.42
CA SER A 205 -12.69 9.36 19.23
C SER A 205 -13.87 9.34 20.20
N PRO A 206 -13.67 9.78 21.45
CA PRO A 206 -14.71 9.72 22.47
C PRO A 206 -16.00 10.46 22.10
N THR A 207 -15.90 11.43 21.20
CA THR A 207 -17.00 12.31 20.79
C THR A 207 -17.63 11.92 19.45
N VAL A 208 -17.17 10.87 18.76
CA VAL A 208 -17.57 10.55 17.39
C VAL A 208 -19.07 10.41 17.20
N MET A 209 -19.76 9.72 18.11
CA MET A 209 -21.21 9.56 18.03
C MET A 209 -21.98 10.82 18.47
N ASP A 210 -21.52 11.45 19.54
CA ASP A 210 -22.15 12.67 20.06
C ASP A 210 -22.01 13.84 19.11
N PHE A 211 -20.84 13.97 18.45
CA PHE A 211 -20.61 14.96 17.41
C PHE A 211 -21.57 14.75 16.21
N ALA A 212 -21.67 13.52 15.72
CA ALA A 212 -22.60 13.20 14.63
C ALA A 212 -24.05 13.49 15.00
N LYS A 213 -24.46 13.13 16.21
CA LYS A 213 -25.81 13.39 16.72
C LYS A 213 -26.09 14.88 16.89
N ALA A 214 -25.19 15.62 17.51
CA ALA A 214 -25.35 17.06 17.75
C ALA A 214 -25.47 17.88 16.47
N ASN A 215 -24.82 17.42 15.40
CA ASN A 215 -24.79 18.10 14.11
C ASN A 215 -25.77 17.51 13.08
N GLY A 216 -26.59 16.53 13.48
CA GLY A 216 -27.64 15.95 12.62
C GLY A 216 -27.12 15.01 11.53
N PHE A 217 -25.91 14.50 11.64
CA PHE A 217 -25.31 13.53 10.71
C PHE A 217 -25.80 12.09 10.99
N TRP A 218 -26.28 11.85 12.20
CA TRP A 218 -26.89 10.62 12.63
C TRP A 218 -27.89 10.88 13.75
N LYS A 219 -28.97 10.08 13.81
CA LYS A 219 -29.93 10.10 14.89
C LYS A 219 -30.24 8.67 15.35
N PRO A 220 -30.46 8.44 16.65
CA PRO A 220 -30.76 7.11 17.17
C PRO A 220 -32.00 6.43 16.51
N GLU A 221 -32.95 7.21 16.05
CA GLU A 221 -34.11 6.71 15.30
C GLU A 221 -33.80 6.18 13.91
N ASP A 222 -32.62 6.53 13.33
CA ASP A 222 -32.15 6.03 12.06
C ASP A 222 -31.53 4.60 12.17
N GLY A 223 -31.45 4.05 13.39
CA GLY A 223 -30.90 2.76 13.71
C GLY A 223 -29.45 2.82 14.23
N ALA A 224 -28.68 1.74 14.04
CA ALA A 224 -27.29 1.67 14.48
C ALA A 224 -26.45 2.78 13.86
N PHE A 225 -25.44 3.24 14.61
CA PHE A 225 -24.51 4.24 14.11
C PHE A 225 -23.71 3.68 12.92
N ASP A 226 -23.68 4.45 11.82
CA ASP A 226 -22.93 4.14 10.61
C ASP A 226 -21.96 5.28 10.34
N PHE A 227 -20.67 5.04 10.62
CA PHE A 227 -19.62 6.05 10.50
C PHE A 227 -19.45 6.56 9.06
N ALA A 228 -19.43 5.65 8.08
CA ALA A 228 -19.30 6.06 6.69
C ALA A 228 -20.45 6.97 6.25
N LYS A 229 -21.69 6.68 6.67
CA LYS A 229 -22.85 7.54 6.37
C LYS A 229 -22.79 8.88 7.10
N ALA A 230 -22.29 8.89 8.33
CA ALA A 230 -22.23 10.11 9.14
C ALA A 230 -21.12 11.07 8.67
N TYR A 231 -19.98 10.54 8.20
CA TYR A 231 -18.78 11.35 8.02
C TYR A 231 -18.23 11.39 6.61
N THR A 232 -18.46 10.37 5.77
CA THR A 232 -17.82 10.33 4.46
C THR A 232 -18.66 10.98 3.38
N ARG A 233 -17.99 11.56 2.40
CA ARG A 233 -18.61 12.15 1.23
C ARG A 233 -19.39 11.10 0.44
N ASP A 234 -20.59 11.46 -0.02
CA ASP A 234 -21.38 10.72 -0.99
C ASP A 234 -21.25 11.42 -2.35
N ASP A 235 -20.41 10.87 -3.23
CA ASP A 235 -20.10 11.49 -4.51
C ASP A 235 -20.37 10.50 -5.64
N SER A 236 -21.12 10.93 -6.65
CA SER A 236 -21.39 10.15 -7.86
C SER A 236 -20.10 9.71 -8.59
N ARG A 237 -18.99 10.42 -8.38
CA ARG A 237 -17.67 10.04 -8.88
C ARG A 237 -17.21 8.68 -8.35
N ASP A 238 -17.68 8.25 -7.18
CA ASP A 238 -17.32 6.95 -6.61
C ASP A 238 -17.74 5.78 -7.50
N ARG A 239 -18.82 5.93 -8.26
CA ARG A 239 -19.31 4.90 -9.21
C ARG A 239 -18.32 4.50 -10.29
N VAL A 240 -17.38 5.39 -10.65
CA VAL A 240 -16.32 5.12 -11.64
C VAL A 240 -14.94 5.07 -10.99
N TYR A 241 -14.78 5.64 -9.81
CA TYR A 241 -13.48 5.81 -9.18
C TYR A 241 -13.20 4.81 -8.06
N ASN A 242 -14.13 4.58 -7.15
CA ASN A 242 -13.95 3.72 -5.97
C ASN A 242 -14.69 2.39 -6.10
N ASP A 243 -15.96 2.42 -6.41
CA ASP A 243 -16.82 1.25 -6.42
C ASP A 243 -16.32 0.14 -7.36
N PRO A 244 -15.88 0.42 -8.60
CA PRO A 244 -15.35 -0.62 -9.48
C PRO A 244 -14.09 -1.31 -8.94
N ARG A 245 -13.22 -0.57 -8.19
CA ARG A 245 -12.05 -1.17 -7.56
C ARG A 245 -12.42 -2.12 -6.45
N VAL A 246 -13.31 -1.70 -5.54
CA VAL A 246 -13.80 -2.55 -4.46
C VAL A 246 -14.54 -3.75 -5.03
N TRP A 247 -15.39 -3.53 -6.02
CA TRP A 247 -16.13 -4.58 -6.73
C TRP A 247 -15.21 -5.63 -7.32
N VAL A 248 -14.18 -5.24 -8.08
CA VAL A 248 -13.28 -6.22 -8.72
C VAL A 248 -12.45 -6.98 -7.71
N MET A 249 -11.98 -6.33 -6.63
CA MET A 249 -11.22 -7.00 -5.56
C MET A 249 -12.09 -8.03 -4.84
N GLN A 250 -13.33 -7.67 -4.50
CA GLN A 250 -14.29 -8.61 -3.91
C GLN A 250 -14.65 -9.74 -4.87
N LYS A 251 -14.83 -9.44 -6.16
CA LYS A 251 -15.13 -10.45 -7.19
C LYS A 251 -13.97 -11.42 -7.42
N MET A 252 -12.72 -10.98 -7.29
CA MET A 252 -11.55 -11.87 -7.39
C MET A 252 -11.45 -12.85 -6.21
N LEU A 253 -11.82 -12.42 -5.00
CA LEU A 253 -11.76 -13.23 -3.78
C LEU A 253 -13.06 -14.04 -3.52
N ASN A 254 -14.17 -13.56 -4.07
CA ASN A 254 -15.48 -14.19 -3.99
C ASN A 254 -16.13 -14.25 -5.39
N PRO A 255 -15.67 -15.13 -6.29
CA PRO A 255 -16.17 -15.22 -7.67
C PRO A 255 -17.68 -15.41 -7.80
N SER A 256 -18.35 -16.01 -6.80
CA SER A 256 -19.80 -16.22 -6.80
C SER A 256 -20.60 -15.00 -6.33
N ILE A 257 -19.94 -13.95 -5.79
CA ILE A 257 -20.67 -12.78 -5.27
C ILE A 257 -21.43 -12.07 -6.39
N GLU A 258 -22.71 -11.78 -6.13
CA GLU A 258 -23.57 -11.02 -7.03
C GLU A 258 -23.86 -9.67 -6.38
N GLN A 259 -23.29 -8.61 -6.93
CA GLN A 259 -23.50 -7.24 -6.47
C GLN A 259 -23.36 -6.26 -7.64
N PRO A 260 -24.24 -5.23 -7.75
CA PRO A 260 -24.11 -4.19 -8.76
C PRO A 260 -22.85 -3.37 -8.53
N VAL A 261 -22.07 -3.11 -9.58
CA VAL A 261 -20.80 -2.39 -9.45
C VAL A 261 -20.94 -0.95 -8.96
N ASP A 262 -22.08 -0.32 -9.22
CA ASP A 262 -22.39 1.08 -8.88
C ASP A 262 -23.07 1.23 -7.51
N ASP A 263 -23.12 0.18 -6.70
CA ASP A 263 -23.70 0.17 -5.36
C ASP A 263 -22.63 0.03 -4.24
N GLY A 264 -21.45 0.58 -4.49
CA GLY A 264 -20.29 0.41 -3.61
C GLY A 264 -20.49 0.83 -2.16
N ARG A 265 -21.42 1.78 -1.93
CA ARG A 265 -21.80 2.18 -0.58
C ARG A 265 -22.47 1.07 0.23
N ASN A 266 -23.09 0.10 -0.43
CA ASN A 266 -23.77 -1.02 0.21
C ASN A 266 -22.93 -2.31 0.18
N PHE A 267 -21.74 -2.31 -0.42
CA PHE A 267 -20.85 -3.46 -0.36
C PHE A 267 -20.46 -3.78 1.09
N ASP A 268 -20.49 -5.06 1.44
CA ASP A 268 -20.03 -5.50 2.75
C ASP A 268 -18.59 -5.04 3.01
N VAL A 269 -18.34 -4.54 4.22
CA VAL A 269 -17.01 -4.10 4.65
C VAL A 269 -16.08 -5.29 4.80
N TYR A 270 -16.59 -6.35 5.42
CA TYR A 270 -15.86 -7.58 5.72
C TYR A 270 -16.53 -8.78 5.08
N LEU A 271 -15.80 -9.50 4.24
CA LEU A 271 -16.24 -10.72 3.59
C LEU A 271 -15.34 -11.90 3.99
N THR A 272 -15.94 -13.09 4.13
CA THR A 272 -15.19 -14.33 4.19
C THR A 272 -14.85 -14.74 2.74
N PRO A 273 -13.57 -14.95 2.40
CA PRO A 273 -13.20 -15.31 1.03
C PRO A 273 -13.68 -16.72 0.70
N GLU A 274 -14.02 -16.99 -0.55
CA GLU A 274 -14.44 -18.34 -1.00
C GLU A 274 -13.31 -19.36 -0.97
N LYS A 275 -12.06 -18.89 -1.04
CA LYS A 275 -10.84 -19.70 -0.88
C LYS A 275 -9.86 -18.95 0.01
N PRO A 276 -9.05 -19.66 0.79
CA PRO A 276 -8.00 -19.03 1.58
C PRO A 276 -7.08 -18.18 0.70
N ILE A 277 -6.82 -16.96 1.14
CA ILE A 277 -6.06 -15.94 0.39
C ILE A 277 -4.57 -16.20 0.52
N THR A 278 -3.84 -16.11 -0.59
CA THR A 278 -2.38 -16.18 -0.64
C THR A 278 -1.77 -14.81 -0.93
N VAL A 279 -0.46 -14.68 -0.69
CA VAL A 279 0.33 -13.51 -1.14
C VAL A 279 0.18 -13.28 -2.66
N ASN A 280 0.12 -14.37 -3.44
CA ASN A 280 -0.01 -14.26 -4.90
C ASN A 280 -1.40 -13.76 -5.33
N ASP A 281 -2.46 -14.09 -4.61
CA ASP A 281 -3.79 -13.53 -4.88
C ASP A 281 -3.79 -12.02 -4.66
N LEU A 282 -3.14 -11.53 -3.59
CA LEU A 282 -3.02 -10.10 -3.34
C LEU A 282 -2.14 -9.40 -4.38
N LYS A 283 -1.03 -10.00 -4.81
CA LYS A 283 -0.23 -9.49 -5.92
C LYS A 283 -1.05 -9.40 -7.22
N ALA A 284 -1.87 -10.41 -7.51
CA ALA A 284 -2.76 -10.41 -8.68
C ALA A 284 -3.82 -9.30 -8.58
N ILE A 285 -4.41 -9.09 -7.41
CA ILE A 285 -5.33 -7.98 -7.16
C ILE A 285 -4.66 -6.63 -7.42
N MET A 286 -3.47 -6.42 -6.88
CA MET A 286 -2.75 -5.15 -7.06
C MET A 286 -2.34 -4.89 -8.53
N ARG A 287 -2.27 -5.93 -9.36
CA ARG A 287 -2.00 -5.86 -10.80
C ARG A 287 -3.25 -5.66 -11.65
N ASN A 288 -4.44 -5.84 -11.08
CA ASN A 288 -5.67 -5.83 -11.85
C ASN A 288 -5.96 -4.45 -12.47
N HIS A 289 -6.31 -4.45 -13.76
CA HIS A 289 -6.75 -3.29 -14.51
C HIS A 289 -8.03 -3.58 -15.30
N PHE A 290 -8.89 -4.46 -14.78
CA PHE A 290 -10.08 -4.99 -15.43
C PHE A 290 -9.76 -5.83 -16.67
N ASP A 291 -8.66 -6.60 -16.58
CA ASP A 291 -8.09 -7.40 -17.66
C ASP A 291 -9.15 -8.15 -18.48
N GLY A 292 -9.12 -7.97 -19.79
CA GLY A 292 -10.00 -8.66 -20.72
C GLY A 292 -11.44 -8.18 -20.74
N SER A 293 -11.81 -7.15 -19.96
CA SER A 293 -13.12 -6.51 -20.02
C SER A 293 -13.10 -5.25 -20.89
N GLU A 294 -14.29 -4.73 -21.23
CA GLU A 294 -14.44 -3.45 -21.92
C GLU A 294 -13.92 -2.24 -21.14
N HIS A 295 -13.72 -2.41 -19.83
CA HIS A 295 -13.20 -1.38 -18.91
C HIS A 295 -11.68 -1.40 -18.78
N ASP A 296 -10.97 -2.28 -19.49
CA ASP A 296 -9.51 -2.33 -19.50
C ASP A 296 -8.92 -1.12 -20.25
N PRO A 297 -8.34 -0.13 -19.55
CA PRO A 297 -7.86 1.09 -20.19
C PRO A 297 -6.62 0.87 -21.05
N TYR A 298 -5.90 -0.26 -20.85
CA TYR A 298 -4.67 -0.55 -21.58
C TYR A 298 -4.93 -1.31 -22.88
N GLN A 299 -6.09 -1.94 -22.99
CA GLN A 299 -6.53 -2.59 -24.20
C GLN A 299 -7.33 -1.65 -25.11
N PHE A 300 -8.19 -0.81 -24.55
CA PHE A 300 -9.13 0.01 -25.32
C PHE A 300 -8.81 1.52 -25.27
N GLY A 301 -7.76 1.92 -24.53
CA GLY A 301 -7.39 3.31 -24.30
C GLY A 301 -8.25 3.98 -23.20
N LEU A 302 -7.82 5.18 -22.80
CA LEU A 302 -8.52 5.98 -21.76
C LEU A 302 -9.69 6.80 -22.36
N ASN A 303 -10.25 6.39 -23.50
CA ASN A 303 -11.14 7.20 -24.34
C ASN A 303 -12.63 7.01 -24.04
N GLY A 304 -13.03 6.44 -22.90
CA GLY A 304 -14.43 6.40 -22.47
C GLY A 304 -14.84 7.73 -21.81
N ASP A 305 -16.11 8.11 -21.93
CA ASP A 305 -16.66 9.31 -21.29
C ASP A 305 -16.56 9.23 -19.75
N GLU A 306 -16.61 8.03 -19.18
CA GLU A 306 -16.44 7.75 -17.75
C GLU A 306 -15.67 6.43 -17.53
N PRO A 307 -14.36 6.39 -17.80
CA PRO A 307 -13.58 5.16 -17.63
C PRO A 307 -13.47 4.77 -16.17
N TRP A 308 -13.65 3.48 -15.86
CA TRP A 308 -13.39 2.96 -14.52
C TRP A 308 -11.91 3.11 -14.16
N ARG A 309 -11.67 3.58 -12.96
CA ARG A 309 -10.30 3.67 -12.44
C ARG A 309 -9.83 2.29 -11.97
N PRO A 310 -8.82 1.69 -12.61
CA PRO A 310 -8.31 0.37 -12.23
C PRO A 310 -7.52 0.40 -10.92
N VAL A 311 -7.25 -0.78 -10.35
CA VAL A 311 -6.35 -0.96 -9.21
C VAL A 311 -4.93 -0.60 -9.64
N SER A 312 -4.40 -1.26 -10.67
CA SER A 312 -3.09 -0.96 -11.23
C SER A 312 -3.16 0.20 -12.22
N VAL A 313 -2.53 1.31 -11.92
CA VAL A 313 -2.47 2.49 -12.79
C VAL A 313 -1.03 2.91 -13.06
N PHE A 314 -0.78 3.52 -14.22
CA PHE A 314 0.57 3.97 -14.60
C PHE A 314 1.20 4.92 -13.58
N ARG A 315 0.40 5.73 -12.88
CA ARG A 315 0.85 6.67 -11.87
C ARG A 315 1.10 6.06 -10.47
N THR A 316 0.90 4.75 -10.30
CA THR A 316 1.37 4.01 -9.12
C THR A 316 2.88 4.22 -9.00
N TYR A 317 3.37 4.65 -7.84
CA TYR A 317 4.81 4.80 -7.62
C TYR A 317 5.40 3.64 -6.82
N GLU A 318 4.59 2.92 -6.04
CA GLU A 318 4.93 1.64 -5.45
C GLU A 318 3.68 0.81 -5.17
N SER A 319 3.84 -0.51 -5.09
CA SER A 319 2.83 -1.44 -4.60
C SER A 319 3.48 -2.48 -3.71
N HIS A 320 2.81 -2.87 -2.64
CA HIS A 320 3.36 -3.83 -1.70
C HIS A 320 2.33 -4.84 -1.20
N VAL A 321 2.83 -5.98 -0.73
CA VAL A 321 2.13 -6.94 0.11
C VAL A 321 2.98 -7.16 1.35
N MET A 322 2.42 -6.87 2.53
CA MET A 322 2.99 -7.19 3.82
C MET A 322 2.50 -8.56 4.25
N GLN A 323 3.42 -9.40 4.73
CA GLN A 323 3.12 -10.70 5.33
C GLN A 323 3.76 -10.79 6.70
N VAL A 324 2.96 -11.15 7.72
CA VAL A 324 3.43 -11.46 9.06
C VAL A 324 3.14 -12.93 9.37
N ARG A 325 4.20 -13.69 9.61
CA ARG A 325 4.19 -15.14 9.90
C ARG A 325 4.67 -15.36 11.34
N PRO A 326 3.75 -15.43 12.33
CA PRO A 326 4.10 -15.46 13.76
C PRO A 326 4.93 -16.67 14.20
N TRP A 327 4.92 -17.75 13.41
CA TRP A 327 5.65 -18.99 13.69
C TRP A 327 7.12 -18.95 13.26
N LEU A 328 7.55 -17.91 12.55
CA LEU A 328 8.94 -17.73 12.14
C LEU A 328 9.66 -16.71 13.04
N PRO A 329 11.00 -16.77 13.12
CA PRO A 329 11.77 -15.69 13.71
C PRO A 329 11.38 -14.35 13.07
N MET A 330 11.18 -13.30 13.87
CA MET A 330 10.64 -12.02 13.41
C MET A 330 11.45 -11.44 12.25
N ALA A 331 12.77 -11.61 12.25
CA ALA A 331 13.65 -11.11 11.21
C ALA A 331 13.25 -11.57 9.79
N ILE A 332 12.70 -12.78 9.67
CA ILE A 332 12.23 -13.37 8.40
C ILE A 332 10.71 -13.58 8.39
N GLY A 333 10.04 -13.53 9.52
CA GLY A 333 8.60 -13.67 9.65
C GLY A 333 7.82 -12.45 9.13
N CYS A 334 8.42 -11.26 9.20
CA CYS A 334 7.83 -10.02 8.70
C CYS A 334 8.48 -9.65 7.36
N THR A 335 7.71 -9.73 6.27
CA THR A 335 8.19 -9.51 4.90
C THR A 335 7.33 -8.48 4.18
N ILE A 336 7.95 -7.53 3.50
CA ILE A 336 7.33 -6.64 2.51
C ILE A 336 7.72 -7.16 1.13
N TYR A 337 6.75 -7.59 0.33
CA TYR A 337 6.94 -7.78 -1.10
C TYR A 337 6.66 -6.45 -1.78
N LEU A 338 7.69 -5.81 -2.33
CA LEU A 338 7.63 -4.46 -2.89
C LEU A 338 7.82 -4.48 -4.40
N ALA A 339 6.99 -3.75 -5.12
CA ALA A 339 7.06 -3.54 -6.56
C ALA A 339 7.20 -2.04 -6.87
N TRP A 340 8.17 -1.69 -7.71
CA TRP A 340 8.45 -0.32 -8.11
C TRP A 340 7.57 0.12 -9.27
N GLY A 341 6.87 1.25 -9.10
CA GLY A 341 6.01 1.82 -10.12
C GLY A 341 4.72 1.04 -10.32
N MET A 342 4.26 0.92 -11.57
CA MET A 342 3.03 0.23 -11.95
C MET A 342 3.12 -1.27 -11.66
N ALA A 343 2.29 -1.78 -10.77
CA ALA A 343 2.36 -3.16 -10.28
C ALA A 343 2.20 -4.21 -11.40
N ASP A 344 1.36 -3.94 -12.40
CA ASP A 344 1.14 -4.84 -13.52
C ASP A 344 2.41 -5.06 -14.38
N LEU A 345 3.28 -4.06 -14.45
CA LEU A 345 4.52 -4.07 -15.20
C LEU A 345 5.76 -4.06 -14.28
N SER A 346 5.68 -4.74 -13.14
CA SER A 346 6.74 -4.85 -12.16
C SER A 346 6.77 -6.23 -11.50
N CYS A 347 7.90 -6.58 -10.88
CA CYS A 347 7.99 -7.74 -10.01
C CYS A 347 7.98 -7.32 -8.54
N TYR A 348 7.41 -8.18 -7.71
CA TYR A 348 7.45 -8.04 -6.25
C TYR A 348 8.70 -8.71 -5.69
N VAL A 349 9.53 -7.90 -5.03
CA VAL A 349 10.78 -8.34 -4.42
C VAL A 349 10.62 -8.39 -2.91
N PRO A 350 11.04 -9.46 -2.20
CA PRO A 350 10.93 -9.55 -0.76
C PRO A 350 11.95 -8.65 -0.05
N PHE A 351 11.48 -7.84 0.91
CA PHE A 351 12.27 -7.10 1.88
C PHE A 351 11.91 -7.58 3.27
N TYR A 352 12.85 -8.18 3.95
CA TYR A 352 12.64 -8.69 5.30
C TYR A 352 12.85 -7.63 6.37
N GLN A 353 12.11 -7.75 7.45
CA GLN A 353 12.27 -6.87 8.62
C GLN A 353 13.70 -6.92 9.19
N GLY A 354 14.31 -8.12 9.23
CA GLY A 354 15.67 -8.32 9.72
C GLY A 354 16.80 -7.85 8.80
N LEU A 355 16.49 -7.30 7.62
CA LEU A 355 17.49 -6.84 6.67
C LEU A 355 18.27 -5.64 7.23
N GLU A 356 19.60 -5.74 7.30
CA GLU A 356 20.44 -4.70 7.88
C GLU A 356 20.94 -3.66 6.87
N ARG A 357 20.93 -4.02 5.58
CA ARG A 357 21.45 -3.15 4.51
C ARG A 357 20.73 -3.38 3.20
N VAL A 358 20.62 -2.31 2.44
CA VAL A 358 20.24 -2.31 1.02
C VAL A 358 21.33 -1.59 0.22
N PRO A 359 21.43 -1.81 -1.10
CA PRO A 359 22.37 -1.05 -1.93
C PRO A 359 22.09 0.46 -1.83
N GLU A 360 23.13 1.29 -1.78
CA GLU A 360 23.00 2.75 -1.62
C GLU A 360 22.09 3.40 -2.66
N HIS A 361 22.06 2.85 -3.87
CA HIS A 361 21.23 3.38 -4.96
C HIS A 361 19.72 3.17 -4.77
N TYR A 362 19.29 2.41 -3.76
CA TYR A 362 17.89 2.34 -3.32
C TYR A 362 17.42 3.63 -2.62
N GLY A 363 18.35 4.48 -2.20
CA GLY A 363 18.11 5.85 -1.75
C GLY A 363 18.30 6.90 -2.85
N VAL A 364 18.47 6.51 -4.12
CA VAL A 364 18.72 7.43 -5.24
C VAL A 364 17.47 7.56 -6.10
N GLY A 365 17.11 8.79 -6.45
CA GLY A 365 16.02 9.11 -7.37
C GLY A 365 15.45 10.48 -7.11
N SER A 366 14.89 11.08 -8.16
CA SER A 366 14.20 12.37 -8.13
C SER A 366 13.06 12.36 -9.17
N ALA A 367 12.44 13.50 -9.43
CA ALA A 367 11.48 13.67 -10.52
C ALA A 367 12.08 13.46 -11.92
N HIS A 368 13.41 13.48 -12.03
CA HIS A 368 14.10 13.28 -13.29
C HIS A 368 14.68 11.88 -13.38
N ALA A 369 14.57 11.27 -14.56
CA ALA A 369 15.09 9.94 -14.83
C ALA A 369 16.60 9.86 -14.56
N ASP A 370 17.01 8.95 -13.68
CA ASP A 370 18.40 8.67 -13.32
C ASP A 370 18.67 7.16 -13.48
N ARG A 371 19.73 6.81 -14.22
CA ARG A 371 20.10 5.42 -14.48
C ARG A 371 20.52 4.67 -13.21
N ARG A 372 20.95 5.36 -12.15
CA ARG A 372 21.33 4.75 -10.87
C ARG A 372 20.14 4.37 -10.02
N SER A 373 19.01 5.08 -10.16
CA SER A 373 17.80 4.86 -9.36
C SER A 373 17.13 3.55 -9.74
N VAL A 374 16.89 2.67 -8.76
CA VAL A 374 16.11 1.45 -8.95
C VAL A 374 14.70 1.78 -9.47
N TYR A 375 14.05 2.79 -8.90
CA TYR A 375 12.75 3.25 -9.37
C TYR A 375 12.74 3.56 -10.88
N TRP A 376 13.73 4.32 -11.35
CA TRP A 376 13.79 4.74 -12.75
C TRP A 376 14.21 3.61 -13.70
N LYS A 377 14.87 2.55 -13.23
CA LYS A 377 15.09 1.34 -14.04
C LYS A 377 13.74 0.72 -14.41
N PHE A 378 12.89 0.44 -13.43
CA PHE A 378 11.55 -0.10 -13.67
C PHE A 378 10.65 0.89 -14.42
N ARG A 379 10.66 2.18 -14.06
CA ARG A 379 9.79 3.18 -14.69
C ARG A 379 10.10 3.40 -16.17
N LYS A 380 11.35 3.35 -16.59
CA LYS A 380 11.73 3.42 -18.01
C LYS A 380 11.15 2.26 -18.81
N LEU A 381 11.27 1.03 -18.30
CA LEU A 381 10.65 -0.14 -18.91
C LEU A 381 9.13 0.04 -19.04
N GLN A 382 8.46 0.40 -17.93
CA GLN A 382 7.02 0.64 -17.91
C GLN A 382 6.61 1.72 -18.90
N THR A 383 7.35 2.82 -18.97
CA THR A 383 7.07 3.91 -19.92
C THR A 383 7.18 3.44 -21.38
N LEU A 384 8.19 2.64 -21.69
CA LEU A 384 8.35 2.06 -23.03
C LEU A 384 7.21 1.09 -23.36
N VAL A 385 6.85 0.19 -22.44
CA VAL A 385 5.77 -0.77 -22.63
C VAL A 385 4.45 -0.06 -22.90
N MET A 386 4.16 1.05 -22.22
CA MET A 386 2.94 1.84 -22.42
C MET A 386 2.83 2.47 -23.83
N THR A 387 3.91 2.51 -24.60
CA THR A 387 3.83 2.96 -26.03
C THR A 387 3.22 1.92 -26.96
N ASP A 388 3.18 0.66 -26.50
CA ASP A 388 2.56 -0.47 -27.20
C ASP A 388 2.29 -1.59 -26.19
N TYR A 389 1.31 -1.36 -25.32
CA TYR A 389 1.03 -2.26 -24.20
C TYR A 389 0.69 -3.68 -24.71
N ALA A 390 -0.18 -3.82 -25.69
CA ALA A 390 -0.60 -5.12 -26.22
C ALA A 390 0.57 -5.92 -26.83
N GLY A 391 1.53 -5.23 -27.47
CA GLY A 391 2.68 -5.87 -28.12
C GLY A 391 3.82 -6.20 -27.17
N LEU A 392 4.00 -5.43 -26.07
CA LEU A 392 5.16 -5.51 -25.20
C LEU A 392 4.87 -6.10 -23.81
N ALA A 393 3.69 -5.81 -23.21
CA ALA A 393 3.37 -6.23 -21.85
C ALA A 393 3.40 -7.76 -21.65
N PRO A 394 2.92 -8.62 -22.58
CA PRO A 394 2.94 -10.08 -22.35
C PRO A 394 4.33 -10.64 -22.07
N MET A 395 5.37 -10.15 -22.76
CA MET A 395 6.75 -10.56 -22.56
C MET A 395 7.26 -10.14 -21.18
N VAL A 396 7.00 -8.92 -20.79
CA VAL A 396 7.43 -8.35 -19.49
C VAL A 396 6.72 -9.06 -18.34
N LYS A 397 5.40 -9.21 -18.42
CA LYS A 397 4.58 -9.89 -17.38
C LYS A 397 5.04 -11.32 -17.18
N LYS A 398 5.31 -12.06 -18.29
CA LYS A 398 5.80 -13.44 -18.19
C LYS A 398 7.17 -13.51 -17.52
N ALA A 399 8.12 -12.67 -17.92
CA ALA A 399 9.47 -12.68 -17.34
C ALA A 399 9.48 -12.35 -15.84
N PHE A 400 8.68 -11.38 -15.41
CA PHE A 400 8.52 -11.05 -14.00
C PHE A 400 7.81 -12.17 -13.21
N ALA A 401 6.80 -12.83 -13.78
CA ALA A 401 6.16 -13.98 -13.15
C ALA A 401 7.13 -15.16 -12.96
N ASP A 402 7.94 -15.47 -13.98
CA ASP A 402 8.98 -16.51 -13.92
C ASP A 402 10.04 -16.17 -12.82
N PHE A 403 10.45 -14.90 -12.74
CA PHE A 403 11.36 -14.42 -11.71
C PHE A 403 10.78 -14.56 -10.30
N GLU A 404 9.52 -14.16 -10.10
CA GLU A 404 8.86 -14.27 -8.79
C GLU A 404 8.69 -15.74 -8.36
N ALA A 405 8.35 -16.64 -9.27
CA ALA A 405 8.23 -18.06 -8.98
C ALA A 405 9.58 -18.68 -8.55
N LEU A 406 10.66 -18.31 -9.24
CA LEU A 406 12.01 -18.75 -8.88
C LEU A 406 12.44 -18.15 -7.53
N THR A 407 12.14 -16.87 -7.30
CA THR A 407 12.43 -16.17 -6.04
C THR A 407 11.71 -16.82 -4.88
N ALA A 408 10.42 -17.17 -5.03
CA ALA A 408 9.65 -17.84 -3.98
C ALA A 408 10.25 -19.20 -3.58
N THR A 409 10.72 -19.99 -4.55
CA THR A 409 11.40 -21.26 -4.28
C THR A 409 12.71 -21.06 -3.50
N ARG A 410 13.52 -20.09 -3.91
CA ARG A 410 14.78 -19.77 -3.24
C ARG A 410 14.55 -19.15 -1.86
N GLN A 411 13.48 -18.36 -1.71
CA GLN A 411 13.07 -17.77 -0.45
C GLN A 411 12.75 -18.84 0.58
N ALA A 412 11.94 -19.83 0.23
CA ALA A 412 11.61 -20.94 1.12
C ALA A 412 12.87 -21.70 1.58
N ALA A 413 13.78 -22.03 0.65
CA ALA A 413 15.03 -22.70 0.99
C ALA A 413 15.94 -21.86 1.91
N MET A 414 16.03 -20.54 1.66
CA MET A 414 16.80 -19.63 2.51
C MET A 414 16.18 -19.52 3.91
N GLU A 415 14.88 -19.43 4.02
CA GLU A 415 14.17 -19.33 5.31
C GLU A 415 14.38 -20.60 6.16
N ASP A 416 14.31 -21.80 5.55
CA ASP A 416 14.61 -23.06 6.23
C ASP A 416 16.07 -23.09 6.75
N GLU A 417 17.04 -22.69 5.91
CA GLU A 417 18.44 -22.63 6.29
C GLU A 417 18.69 -21.58 7.38
N TYR A 418 18.05 -20.39 7.29
CA TYR A 418 18.12 -19.33 8.29
C TYR A 418 17.69 -19.84 9.67
N VAL A 419 16.55 -20.56 9.75
CA VAL A 419 16.02 -21.11 11.01
C VAL A 419 16.99 -22.10 11.62
N GLU A 420 17.63 -22.94 10.83
CA GLU A 420 18.64 -23.90 11.33
C GLU A 420 19.92 -23.20 11.78
N LEU A 421 20.44 -22.27 11.01
CA LEU A 421 21.63 -21.50 11.37
C LEU A 421 21.39 -20.66 12.64
N LEU A 422 20.23 -20.06 12.81
CA LEU A 422 19.93 -19.24 13.98
C LEU A 422 20.06 -20.00 15.30
N LYS A 423 19.95 -21.33 15.29
CA LYS A 423 20.13 -22.16 16.50
C LYS A 423 21.57 -22.27 16.95
N THR A 424 22.54 -22.06 16.04
CA THR A 424 23.95 -22.33 16.28
C THR A 424 24.85 -21.14 16.02
N ASP A 425 24.53 -20.29 15.05
CA ASP A 425 25.34 -19.16 14.60
C ASP A 425 24.42 -18.05 14.06
N ALA A 426 24.04 -17.11 14.94
CA ALA A 426 23.17 -15.99 14.59
C ALA A 426 23.81 -15.03 13.58
N ASP A 427 25.13 -14.87 13.60
CA ASP A 427 25.85 -13.99 12.66
C ASP A 427 25.84 -14.59 11.26
N GLN A 428 26.01 -15.91 11.13
CA GLN A 428 25.92 -16.60 9.86
C GLN A 428 24.48 -16.58 9.32
N ALA A 429 23.45 -16.75 10.17
CA ALA A 429 22.07 -16.61 9.76
C ALA A 429 21.79 -15.20 9.21
N GLN A 430 22.27 -14.17 9.90
CA GLN A 430 22.12 -12.78 9.46
C GLN A 430 22.87 -12.51 8.13
N ALA A 431 24.05 -13.06 7.96
CA ALA A 431 24.80 -12.95 6.71
C ALA A 431 24.05 -13.62 5.54
N LEU A 432 23.49 -14.83 5.76
CA LEU A 432 22.66 -15.52 4.76
C LEU A 432 21.46 -14.65 4.33
N LEU A 433 20.75 -14.05 5.27
CA LEU A 433 19.61 -13.19 4.98
C LEU A 433 20.00 -11.97 4.13
N ASN A 434 21.07 -11.28 4.54
CA ASN A 434 21.57 -10.10 3.83
C ASN A 434 22.03 -10.47 2.40
N ASP A 435 22.78 -11.56 2.23
CA ASP A 435 23.31 -11.99 0.94
C ASP A 435 22.19 -12.48 0.01
N PHE A 436 21.20 -13.19 0.53
CA PHE A 436 19.99 -13.56 -0.22
C PHE A 436 19.29 -12.32 -0.77
N ASN A 437 18.98 -11.36 0.10
CA ASN A 437 18.26 -10.16 -0.33
C ASN A 437 19.06 -9.35 -1.38
N LEU A 438 20.34 -9.08 -1.12
CA LEU A 438 21.16 -8.33 -2.06
C LEU A 438 21.22 -8.99 -3.44
N ARG A 439 21.30 -10.32 -3.49
CA ARG A 439 21.28 -11.07 -4.74
C ARG A 439 19.95 -10.94 -5.47
N ILE A 440 18.81 -11.11 -4.77
CA ILE A 440 17.47 -11.00 -5.40
C ILE A 440 17.24 -9.57 -5.90
N LEU A 441 17.66 -8.56 -5.16
CA LEU A 441 17.56 -7.15 -5.58
C LEU A 441 18.34 -6.91 -6.87
N ALA A 442 19.59 -7.38 -6.95
CA ALA A 442 20.43 -7.25 -8.14
C ALA A 442 19.82 -7.97 -9.36
N GLU A 443 19.36 -9.22 -9.18
CA GLU A 443 18.72 -10.01 -10.24
C GLU A 443 17.45 -9.34 -10.78
N ALA A 444 16.64 -8.71 -9.92
CA ALA A 444 15.42 -7.97 -10.32
C ALA A 444 15.76 -6.74 -11.17
N GLU A 445 16.82 -6.00 -10.79
CA GLU A 445 17.29 -4.84 -11.52
C GLU A 445 17.86 -5.22 -12.90
N GLU A 446 18.73 -6.25 -12.94
CA GLU A 446 19.28 -6.78 -14.19
C GLU A 446 18.18 -7.28 -15.13
N LEU A 447 17.13 -7.92 -14.58
CA LEU A 447 15.98 -8.35 -15.37
C LEU A 447 15.23 -7.15 -15.94
N ALA A 448 14.97 -6.11 -15.16
CA ALA A 448 14.30 -4.91 -15.65
C ALA A 448 15.10 -4.19 -16.75
N GLU A 449 16.42 -4.09 -16.61
CA GLU A 449 17.30 -3.49 -17.63
C GLU A 449 17.32 -4.33 -18.91
N ARG A 450 17.45 -5.66 -18.81
CA ARG A 450 17.38 -6.55 -19.98
C ARG A 450 16.04 -6.45 -20.69
N LEU A 451 14.94 -6.45 -19.95
CA LEU A 451 13.61 -6.31 -20.55
C LEU A 451 13.41 -4.95 -21.22
N LEU A 452 14.03 -3.90 -20.70
CA LEU A 452 14.02 -2.58 -21.37
C LEU A 452 14.70 -2.67 -22.74
N ASP A 453 15.87 -3.31 -22.82
CA ASP A 453 16.61 -3.49 -24.10
C ASP A 453 15.84 -4.38 -25.07
N ASP A 454 15.25 -5.49 -24.60
CA ASP A 454 14.43 -6.40 -25.40
C ASP A 454 13.19 -5.69 -25.96
N CYS A 455 12.46 -4.94 -25.11
CA CYS A 455 11.32 -4.14 -25.52
C CYS A 455 11.71 -3.04 -26.52
N PHE A 456 12.84 -2.37 -26.29
CA PHE A 456 13.34 -1.32 -27.18
C PHE A 456 13.69 -1.90 -28.56
N THR A 457 14.37 -3.05 -28.59
CA THR A 457 14.72 -3.78 -29.81
C THR A 457 13.45 -4.18 -30.58
N LYS A 458 12.50 -4.81 -29.91
CA LYS A 458 11.23 -5.20 -30.52
C LYS A 458 10.48 -3.97 -31.06
N ARG A 459 10.35 -2.90 -30.26
CA ARG A 459 9.64 -1.68 -30.69
C ARG A 459 10.31 -1.01 -31.89
N THR A 460 11.65 -1.04 -31.94
CA THR A 460 12.43 -0.52 -33.08
C THR A 460 12.08 -1.30 -34.35
N SER A 461 12.07 -2.65 -34.28
CA SER A 461 11.67 -3.51 -35.41
C SER A 461 10.23 -3.22 -35.86
N ASP A 462 9.30 -3.16 -34.92
CA ASP A 462 7.88 -2.90 -35.23
C ASP A 462 7.68 -1.54 -35.92
N ILE A 463 8.38 -0.50 -35.49
CA ILE A 463 8.33 0.84 -36.12
C ILE A 463 8.92 0.78 -37.53
N GLN A 464 10.08 0.11 -37.69
CA GLN A 464 10.70 -0.06 -39.03
C GLN A 464 9.72 -0.74 -40.01
N ASP A 465 9.09 -1.84 -39.57
CA ASP A 465 8.15 -2.59 -40.42
C ASP A 465 6.91 -1.75 -40.79
N GLN A 466 6.33 -1.02 -39.81
CA GLN A 466 5.21 -0.14 -40.06
C GLN A 466 5.52 0.96 -41.10
N ILE A 467 6.69 1.57 -41.01
CA ILE A 467 7.11 2.65 -41.94
C ILE A 467 7.43 2.08 -43.31
N TYR A 468 8.19 0.97 -43.35
CA TYR A 468 8.69 0.41 -44.59
C TYR A 468 7.59 -0.25 -45.45
N PHE A 469 6.68 -1.02 -44.83
CA PHE A 469 5.63 -1.74 -45.55
C PHE A 469 4.42 -0.87 -45.87
N ARG A 470 4.00 0.06 -45.07
CA ARG A 470 2.94 1.04 -45.42
C ARG A 470 3.31 1.89 -46.63
N ASN A 471 4.59 2.24 -46.78
CA ASN A 471 5.07 2.99 -47.94
C ASN A 471 5.16 2.15 -49.24
N ARG A 472 5.16 0.81 -49.14
CA ARG A 472 5.11 -0.06 -50.33
C ARG A 472 3.67 -0.31 -50.80
N GLN A 473 2.72 -0.52 -49.90
CA GLN A 473 1.29 -0.72 -50.22
C GLN A 473 0.62 0.51 -50.84
N ASN A 474 1.16 1.71 -50.64
CA ASN A 474 0.67 2.95 -51.24
C ASN A 474 1.37 3.28 -52.58
N LYS A 475 2.18 2.38 -53.14
CA LYS A 475 2.86 2.53 -54.45
C LYS A 475 2.40 1.54 -55.51
N ASP A 476 1.56 0.58 -55.17
CA ASP A 476 0.83 -0.32 -56.04
C ASP A 476 -0.66 0.08 -56.09
#